data_40018aa1da444b3ceb967a25db01f522
#
_entry.id   40018aa1da444b3ceb967a25db01f522
#
_cell.length_a   1.000
_cell.length_b   1.000
_cell.length_c   1.000
_cell.angle_alpha   90.00
_cell.angle_beta   90.00
_cell.angle_gamma   90.00
#
_symmetry.space_group_name_H-M   'P 1'
#
loop_
_entity.id
_entity.type
_entity.pdbx_description
1 polymer ?
#
loop_
_entity_poly.entity_id
_entity_poly.type
_entity_poly.pdbx_seq_one_letter_code
_entity_poly.pdbx_strand_id
1 'polypeptide(L)'
;MDSYEKLNDDQGVFELAQTVNRETNGAFDITVAPLVNAWGFGFKHESMPSRQQVDSLLKVRDQYDFSAIAKGYGSDVVARLLRKRGVQNFMVEIGGEIVTQGISERRLPWKIGVTKPTDDSLSVGGELQTVLNITDVAMATSGNYRNFYYKGGRKYAHTIDPKTGYPVQHSLLSATVLAKSCAVADAYATSFMVMGVERAKELLERHPELMVYFIYAKPDGTNGVWFSPSLKSKIAD
;
A
#
# COMPACT_ATOMS: atom_id res chain seq x y z
N MET A 1 0.00 -23.92 10.06
CA MET A 1 -1.20 -23.11 10.24
C MET A 1 -0.73 -21.67 10.15
N ASP A 2 -1.01 -21.04 8.99
CA ASP A 2 -0.50 -19.71 8.68
C ASP A 2 -0.99 -18.70 9.71
N SER A 3 -0.08 -17.86 10.22
CA SER A 3 -0.38 -16.82 11.24
C SER A 3 -1.42 -15.80 10.76
N TYR A 4 -1.67 -15.74 9.46
CA TYR A 4 -2.63 -14.83 8.83
C TYR A 4 -4.08 -15.35 8.79
N GLU A 5 -4.35 -16.62 9.09
CA GLU A 5 -5.73 -17.15 9.16
C GLU A 5 -6.52 -16.72 10.41
N LYS A 6 -5.85 -16.11 11.40
CA LYS A 6 -6.47 -15.67 12.66
C LYS A 6 -7.05 -14.25 12.64
N LEU A 7 -7.08 -13.56 11.49
CA LEU A 7 -7.63 -12.19 11.36
C LEU A 7 -9.18 -12.19 11.42
N ASN A 8 -9.75 -12.62 12.53
CA ASN A 8 -11.20 -12.75 12.68
C ASN A 8 -11.89 -11.57 13.39
N ASP A 9 -11.12 -10.60 13.91
CA ASP A 9 -11.62 -9.47 14.68
C ASP A 9 -10.66 -8.26 14.63
N ASP A 10 -11.04 -7.15 15.26
CA ASP A 10 -10.22 -5.93 15.38
C ASP A 10 -8.86 -6.18 16.03
N GLN A 11 -8.77 -7.18 16.91
CA GLN A 11 -7.53 -7.60 17.55
C GLN A 11 -6.55 -8.20 16.53
N GLY A 12 -7.06 -8.94 15.54
CA GLY A 12 -6.26 -9.50 14.44
C GLY A 12 -5.62 -8.43 13.55
N VAL A 13 -6.31 -7.31 13.29
CA VAL A 13 -5.73 -6.19 12.51
C VAL A 13 -4.59 -5.53 13.27
N PHE A 14 -4.74 -5.33 14.58
CA PHE A 14 -3.68 -4.78 15.43
C PHE A 14 -2.46 -5.70 15.46
N GLU A 15 -2.65 -7.01 15.66
CA GLU A 15 -1.57 -8.00 15.65
C GLU A 15 -0.85 -8.06 14.30
N LEU A 16 -1.59 -7.99 13.19
CA LEU A 16 -1.01 -7.89 11.85
C LEU A 16 -0.18 -6.62 11.71
N ALA A 17 -0.71 -5.47 12.11
CA ALA A 17 0.00 -4.19 12.05
C ALA A 17 1.31 -4.25 12.84
N GLN A 18 1.31 -4.84 14.04
CA GLN A 18 2.51 -5.04 14.84
C GLN A 18 3.52 -6.02 14.19
N THR A 19 3.01 -7.04 13.50
CA THR A 19 3.87 -7.99 12.78
C THR A 19 4.56 -7.29 11.60
N VAL A 20 3.81 -6.59 10.76
CA VAL A 20 4.37 -5.82 9.64
C VAL A 20 5.33 -4.72 10.14
N ASN A 21 5.01 -4.06 11.27
CA ASN A 21 5.92 -3.10 11.90
C ASN A 21 7.30 -3.74 12.18
N ARG A 22 7.32 -4.91 12.84
CA ARG A 22 8.58 -5.63 13.16
C ARG A 22 9.33 -6.06 11.89
N GLU A 23 8.63 -6.66 10.93
CA GLU A 23 9.22 -7.19 9.69
C GLU A 23 9.79 -6.10 8.80
N THR A 24 9.14 -4.92 8.77
CA THR A 24 9.59 -3.74 8.01
C THR A 24 10.53 -2.84 8.79
N ASN A 25 10.95 -3.28 10.00
CA ASN A 25 11.78 -2.48 10.89
C ASN A 25 11.19 -1.08 11.12
N GLY A 26 9.88 -1.00 11.43
CA GLY A 26 9.17 0.23 11.75
C GLY A 26 8.86 1.14 10.55
N ALA A 27 8.98 0.66 9.31
CA ALA A 27 8.50 1.41 8.14
C ALA A 27 6.96 1.46 8.09
N PHE A 28 6.29 0.41 8.56
CA PHE A 28 4.86 0.42 8.86
C PHE A 28 4.65 0.74 10.33
N ASP A 29 3.94 1.82 10.64
CA ASP A 29 3.69 2.22 12.03
C ASP A 29 2.32 2.88 12.16
N ILE A 30 1.39 2.20 12.83
CA ILE A 30 0.03 2.71 13.06
C ILE A 30 -0.03 3.87 14.06
N THR A 31 1.09 4.24 14.69
CA THR A 31 1.16 5.41 15.60
C THR A 31 1.62 6.69 14.89
N VAL A 32 1.71 6.68 13.56
CA VAL A 32 2.22 7.80 12.75
C VAL A 32 1.23 8.98 12.63
N ALA A 33 -0.03 8.82 13.04
CA ALA A 33 -1.11 9.81 12.87
C ALA A 33 -0.75 11.24 13.31
N PRO A 34 -0.11 11.47 14.46
CA PRO A 34 0.27 12.82 14.89
C PRO A 34 1.21 13.52 13.89
N LEU A 35 2.14 12.76 13.31
CA LEU A 35 3.06 13.26 12.29
C LEU A 35 2.34 13.55 10.96
N VAL A 36 1.47 12.63 10.51
CA VAL A 36 0.65 12.81 9.29
C VAL A 36 -0.21 14.07 9.40
N ASN A 37 -0.85 14.28 10.56
CA ASN A 37 -1.65 15.48 10.83
C ASN A 37 -0.80 16.76 10.84
N ALA A 38 0.39 16.72 11.44
CA ALA A 38 1.29 17.87 11.50
C ALA A 38 1.79 18.31 10.11
N TRP A 39 1.97 17.36 9.20
CA TRP A 39 2.35 17.64 7.81
C TRP A 39 1.16 18.01 6.91
N GLY A 40 -0.07 18.09 7.46
CA GLY A 40 -1.27 18.52 6.72
C GLY A 40 -1.91 17.45 5.84
N PHE A 41 -1.55 16.19 5.99
CA PHE A 41 -2.12 15.07 5.23
C PHE A 41 -3.26 14.34 5.95
N GLY A 42 -3.57 14.73 7.20
CA GLY A 42 -4.69 14.20 7.98
C GLY A 42 -5.91 15.12 7.97
N PHE A 43 -6.67 15.11 9.07
CA PHE A 43 -7.92 15.89 9.21
C PHE A 43 -7.71 17.40 9.40
N LYS A 44 -6.49 17.87 9.64
CA LYS A 44 -6.16 19.29 9.82
C LYS A 44 -5.34 19.80 8.65
N HIS A 45 -5.73 20.96 8.10
CA HIS A 45 -5.03 21.58 6.98
C HIS A 45 -3.75 22.28 7.42
N GLU A 46 -2.72 22.09 6.60
CA GLU A 46 -1.46 22.82 6.42
C GLU A 46 -0.81 23.46 7.65
N SER A 47 0.16 22.78 8.21
CA SER A 47 1.32 23.43 8.80
C SER A 47 2.58 22.66 8.43
N MET A 48 3.65 23.35 8.04
CA MET A 48 4.96 22.70 8.04
C MET A 48 5.46 22.68 9.48
N PRO A 49 5.56 21.52 10.13
CA PRO A 49 6.04 21.49 11.49
C PRO A 49 7.51 21.92 11.54
N SER A 50 7.89 22.66 12.57
CA SER A 50 9.28 22.93 12.88
C SER A 50 9.97 21.61 13.29
N ARG A 51 11.29 21.57 13.19
CA ARG A 51 12.08 20.42 13.65
C ARG A 51 11.74 20.02 15.09
N GLN A 52 11.63 21.02 15.98
CA GLN A 52 11.29 20.79 17.39
C GLN A 52 9.91 20.14 17.56
N GLN A 53 8.94 20.52 16.74
CA GLN A 53 7.61 19.89 16.72
C GLN A 53 7.70 18.43 16.23
N VAL A 54 8.43 18.15 15.15
CA VAL A 54 8.64 16.78 14.68
C VAL A 54 9.32 15.93 15.75
N ASP A 55 10.39 16.42 16.38
CA ASP A 55 11.12 15.71 17.45
C ASP A 55 10.22 15.42 18.66
N SER A 56 9.24 16.30 18.95
CA SER A 56 8.26 16.10 20.01
C SER A 56 7.22 15.05 19.61
N LEU A 57 6.71 15.11 18.38
CA LEU A 57 5.69 14.19 17.87
C LEU A 57 6.22 12.76 17.69
N LEU A 58 7.49 12.60 17.37
CA LEU A 58 8.14 11.28 17.31
C LEU A 58 8.08 10.49 18.63
N LYS A 59 7.83 11.19 19.75
CA LYS A 59 7.70 10.59 21.09
C LYS A 59 6.24 10.22 21.42
N VAL A 60 5.28 10.71 20.66
CA VAL A 60 3.84 10.44 20.86
C VAL A 60 3.49 9.12 20.19
N ARG A 61 2.99 8.16 20.96
CA ARG A 61 2.69 6.79 20.52
C ARG A 61 1.33 6.30 21.02
N ASP A 62 0.42 7.23 21.33
CA ASP A 62 -0.88 6.97 21.97
C ASP A 62 -2.08 7.11 21.03
N GLN A 63 -1.84 7.44 19.76
CA GLN A 63 -2.88 7.55 18.74
C GLN A 63 -2.65 6.53 17.62
N TYR A 64 -3.60 5.65 17.41
CA TYR A 64 -3.55 4.64 16.36
C TYR A 64 -4.30 5.09 15.11
N ASP A 65 -3.69 4.89 13.96
CA ASP A 65 -4.27 5.09 12.63
C ASP A 65 -4.13 3.82 11.82
N PHE A 66 -5.27 3.23 11.48
CA PHE A 66 -5.34 2.01 10.69
C PHE A 66 -5.61 2.26 9.20
N SER A 67 -5.59 3.52 8.73
CA SER A 67 -5.94 3.88 7.35
C SER A 67 -5.12 3.14 6.28
N ALA A 68 -3.87 2.76 6.62
CA ALA A 68 -2.95 2.04 5.76
C ALA A 68 -3.11 0.50 5.77
N ILE A 69 -4.18 -0.02 6.38
CA ILE A 69 -4.49 -1.46 6.46
C ILE A 69 -6.01 -1.72 6.48
N ALA A 70 -6.80 -0.72 6.84
CA ALA A 70 -8.24 -0.88 7.08
C ALA A 70 -9.02 -1.17 5.81
N LYS A 71 -8.64 -0.61 4.66
CA LYS A 71 -9.31 -0.87 3.39
C LYS A 71 -9.10 -2.31 2.93
N GLY A 72 -7.84 -2.77 3.00
CA GLY A 72 -7.49 -4.16 2.73
C GLY A 72 -8.23 -5.11 3.65
N TYR A 73 -8.29 -4.81 4.95
CA TYR A 73 -9.05 -5.62 5.92
C TYR A 73 -10.55 -5.63 5.60
N GLY A 74 -11.14 -4.50 5.24
CA GLY A 74 -12.53 -4.41 4.82
C GLY A 74 -12.85 -5.31 3.63
N SER A 75 -11.97 -5.32 2.62
CA SER A 75 -12.09 -6.21 1.46
C SER A 75 -12.01 -7.69 1.86
N ASP A 76 -11.11 -8.03 2.79
CA ASP A 76 -11.01 -9.40 3.34
C ASP A 76 -12.26 -9.81 4.12
N VAL A 77 -12.88 -8.91 4.90
CA VAL A 77 -14.13 -9.17 5.63
C VAL A 77 -15.25 -9.52 4.67
N VAL A 78 -15.45 -8.71 3.62
CA VAL A 78 -16.47 -8.97 2.61
C VAL A 78 -16.20 -10.27 1.86
N ALA A 79 -14.94 -10.54 1.48
CA ALA A 79 -14.54 -11.77 0.83
C ALA A 79 -14.84 -13.01 1.70
N ARG A 80 -14.55 -12.95 3.01
CA ARG A 80 -14.88 -14.01 3.96
C ARG A 80 -16.41 -14.26 4.03
N LEU A 81 -17.20 -13.18 4.03
CA LEU A 81 -18.66 -13.30 4.02
C LEU A 81 -19.15 -14.02 2.76
N LEU A 82 -18.64 -13.64 1.58
CA LEU A 82 -19.01 -14.26 0.31
C LEU A 82 -18.65 -15.75 0.30
N ARG A 83 -17.43 -16.11 0.76
CA ARG A 83 -17.01 -17.52 0.91
C ARG A 83 -17.97 -18.30 1.83
N LYS A 84 -18.30 -17.72 2.98
CA LYS A 84 -19.24 -18.33 3.94
C LYS A 84 -20.64 -18.54 3.34
N ARG A 85 -21.03 -17.70 2.38
CA ARG A 85 -22.30 -17.81 1.63
C ARG A 85 -22.20 -18.75 0.42
N GLY A 86 -21.07 -19.42 0.20
CA GLY A 86 -20.85 -20.35 -0.90
C GLY A 86 -20.60 -19.72 -2.27
N VAL A 87 -20.33 -18.40 -2.31
CA VAL A 87 -20.00 -17.72 -3.57
C VAL A 87 -18.58 -18.12 -4.00
N GLN A 88 -18.48 -18.71 -5.18
CA GLN A 88 -17.24 -19.33 -5.70
C GLN A 88 -16.41 -18.35 -6.55
N ASN A 89 -17.06 -17.41 -7.21
CA ASN A 89 -16.42 -16.48 -8.14
C ASN A 89 -16.80 -15.06 -7.77
N PHE A 90 -15.85 -14.24 -7.35
CA PHE A 90 -16.10 -12.84 -7.00
C PHE A 90 -14.84 -12.00 -7.07
N MET A 91 -15.03 -10.73 -7.25
CA MET A 91 -14.05 -9.67 -7.01
C MET A 91 -14.68 -8.67 -6.03
N VAL A 92 -13.98 -8.38 -4.95
CA VAL A 92 -14.33 -7.32 -3.99
C VAL A 92 -13.33 -6.22 -4.15
N GLU A 93 -13.79 -4.98 -4.24
CA GLU A 93 -12.92 -3.80 -4.28
C GLU A 93 -13.44 -2.75 -3.28
N ILE A 94 -12.56 -2.26 -2.42
CA ILE A 94 -12.83 -1.15 -1.50
C ILE A 94 -11.69 -0.14 -1.61
N GLY A 95 -11.96 0.99 -2.27
CA GLY A 95 -11.00 2.09 -2.39
C GLY A 95 -9.70 1.75 -3.14
N GLY A 96 -9.75 0.73 -4.01
CA GLY A 96 -8.59 0.24 -4.79
C GLY A 96 -7.94 -1.02 -4.22
N GLU A 97 -8.33 -1.45 -3.02
CA GLU A 97 -7.86 -2.70 -2.40
C GLU A 97 -8.80 -3.84 -2.79
N ILE A 98 -8.24 -4.88 -3.43
CA ILE A 98 -8.97 -5.89 -4.19
C ILE A 98 -8.73 -7.29 -3.61
N VAL A 99 -9.81 -8.07 -3.51
CA VAL A 99 -9.74 -9.53 -3.29
C VAL A 99 -10.41 -10.23 -4.47
N THR A 100 -9.71 -11.17 -5.08
CA THR A 100 -10.27 -12.00 -6.14
C THR A 100 -10.42 -13.45 -5.70
N GLN A 101 -11.46 -14.10 -6.20
CA GLN A 101 -11.62 -15.55 -6.10
C GLN A 101 -12.23 -16.12 -7.38
N GLY A 102 -11.77 -17.32 -7.77
CA GLY A 102 -12.26 -18.02 -8.93
C GLY A 102 -12.05 -17.22 -10.23
N ILE A 103 -13.00 -17.24 -11.11
CA ILE A 103 -12.93 -16.69 -12.46
C ILE A 103 -13.99 -15.62 -12.71
N SER A 104 -13.72 -14.71 -13.64
CA SER A 104 -14.67 -13.69 -14.10
C SER A 104 -15.83 -14.31 -14.91
N GLU A 105 -16.83 -13.49 -15.23
CA GLU A 105 -17.96 -13.86 -16.11
C GLU A 105 -17.51 -14.36 -17.50
N ARG A 106 -16.30 -13.99 -17.93
CA ARG A 106 -15.67 -14.44 -19.19
C ARG A 106 -14.96 -15.80 -19.07
N ARG A 107 -15.04 -16.47 -17.92
CA ARG A 107 -14.33 -17.72 -17.59
C ARG A 107 -12.79 -17.60 -17.67
N LEU A 108 -12.28 -16.43 -17.37
CA LEU A 108 -10.86 -16.10 -17.36
C LEU A 108 -10.46 -15.54 -15.98
N PRO A 109 -9.16 -15.48 -15.64
CA PRO A 109 -8.69 -14.73 -14.49
C PRO A 109 -9.22 -13.29 -14.50
N TRP A 110 -9.34 -12.68 -13.34
CA TRP A 110 -9.73 -11.30 -13.19
C TRP A 110 -8.64 -10.39 -13.76
N LYS A 111 -9.03 -9.42 -14.59
CA LYS A 111 -8.11 -8.43 -15.17
C LYS A 111 -8.14 -7.16 -14.36
N ILE A 112 -7.03 -6.85 -13.68
CA ILE A 112 -6.89 -5.66 -12.85
C ILE A 112 -5.84 -4.74 -13.42
N GLY A 113 -6.23 -3.47 -13.66
CA GLY A 113 -5.31 -2.46 -14.15
C GLY A 113 -4.43 -1.89 -13.04
N VAL A 114 -3.13 -1.75 -13.32
CA VAL A 114 -2.20 -0.94 -12.53
C VAL A 114 -2.10 0.42 -13.20
N THR A 115 -2.51 1.48 -12.51
CA THR A 115 -2.53 2.84 -13.08
C THR A 115 -1.12 3.42 -13.14
N LYS A 116 -0.83 4.12 -14.23
CA LYS A 116 0.39 4.89 -14.41
C LYS A 116 0.38 6.11 -13.48
N PRO A 117 1.44 6.35 -12.70
CA PRO A 117 1.53 7.57 -11.89
C PRO A 117 1.56 8.80 -12.80
N THR A 118 0.61 9.71 -12.59
CA THR A 118 0.58 11.03 -13.24
C THR A 118 0.51 12.10 -12.18
N ASP A 119 1.19 13.22 -12.36
CA ASP A 119 1.11 14.36 -11.43
C ASP A 119 -0.22 15.13 -11.54
N ASP A 120 -1.15 14.65 -12.35
CA ASP A 120 -2.50 15.23 -12.50
C ASP A 120 -3.45 14.57 -11.51
N SER A 121 -3.69 15.22 -10.38
CA SER A 121 -4.62 14.79 -9.32
C SER A 121 -6.10 14.82 -9.78
N LEU A 122 -6.40 15.43 -10.92
CA LEU A 122 -7.75 15.56 -11.47
C LEU A 122 -8.07 14.54 -12.57
N SER A 123 -7.09 13.75 -13.03
CA SER A 123 -7.33 12.74 -14.07
C SER A 123 -8.16 11.58 -13.54
N VAL A 124 -9.46 11.64 -13.79
CA VAL A 124 -10.37 10.50 -13.66
C VAL A 124 -10.13 9.59 -14.87
N GLY A 125 -9.54 8.41 -14.67
CA GLY A 125 -9.27 7.44 -15.74
C GLY A 125 -7.83 7.50 -16.26
N GLY A 126 -6.83 7.51 -15.36
CA GLY A 126 -5.40 7.51 -15.74
C GLY A 126 -5.04 6.34 -16.66
N GLU A 127 -4.05 6.59 -17.55
CA GLU A 127 -3.48 5.54 -18.40
C GLU A 127 -3.06 4.32 -17.56
N LEU A 128 -3.32 3.14 -18.10
CA LEU A 128 -2.84 1.90 -17.49
C LEU A 128 -1.34 1.74 -17.75
N GLN A 129 -0.59 1.43 -16.72
CA GLN A 129 0.80 1.03 -16.82
C GLN A 129 0.89 -0.41 -17.32
N THR A 130 0.05 -1.28 -16.75
CA THR A 130 -0.06 -2.69 -17.11
C THR A 130 -1.39 -3.25 -16.64
N VAL A 131 -1.72 -4.47 -17.07
CA VAL A 131 -2.86 -5.26 -16.59
C VAL A 131 -2.34 -6.54 -15.97
N LEU A 132 -2.86 -6.91 -14.81
CA LEU A 132 -2.57 -8.16 -14.14
C LEU A 132 -3.74 -9.13 -14.29
N ASN A 133 -3.44 -10.37 -14.67
CA ASN A 133 -4.39 -11.50 -14.68
C ASN A 133 -4.26 -12.24 -13.34
N ILE A 134 -5.22 -12.04 -12.44
CA ILE A 134 -5.15 -12.57 -11.08
C ILE A 134 -6.39 -13.38 -10.71
N THR A 135 -6.20 -14.39 -9.87
CA THR A 135 -7.27 -15.18 -9.25
C THR A 135 -6.78 -15.73 -7.92
N ASP A 136 -7.69 -15.91 -6.97
CA ASP A 136 -7.43 -16.45 -5.62
C ASP A 136 -6.29 -15.70 -4.88
N VAL A 137 -6.21 -14.39 -5.08
CA VAL A 137 -5.20 -13.53 -4.50
C VAL A 137 -5.80 -12.15 -4.22
N ALA A 138 -5.25 -11.46 -3.25
CA ALA A 138 -5.56 -10.08 -2.95
C ALA A 138 -4.49 -9.13 -3.51
N MET A 139 -4.87 -7.89 -3.78
CA MET A 139 -4.01 -6.83 -4.32
C MET A 139 -4.32 -5.49 -3.64
N ALA A 140 -3.27 -4.75 -3.31
CA ALA A 140 -3.37 -3.35 -2.87
C ALA A 140 -2.29 -2.50 -3.54
N THR A 141 -2.58 -1.22 -3.70
CA THR A 141 -1.64 -0.27 -4.31
C THR A 141 -1.54 1.01 -3.49
N SER A 142 -0.34 1.34 -3.04
CA SER A 142 0.01 2.63 -2.45
C SER A 142 0.83 3.48 -3.41
N GLY A 143 0.64 4.79 -3.40
CA GLY A 143 1.39 5.69 -4.29
C GLY A 143 1.40 7.14 -3.86
N ASN A 144 2.49 7.85 -4.15
CA ASN A 144 2.76 9.23 -3.76
C ASN A 144 2.38 10.28 -4.83
N TYR A 145 1.60 9.89 -5.84
CA TYR A 145 1.27 10.74 -6.98
C TYR A 145 -0.12 11.39 -6.91
N ARG A 146 -0.97 10.99 -5.96
CA ARG A 146 -2.34 11.53 -5.81
C ARG A 146 -2.47 12.54 -4.66
N ASN A 147 -1.71 12.39 -3.59
CA ASN A 147 -1.81 13.21 -2.40
C ASN A 147 -0.44 13.81 -2.05
N PHE A 148 -0.19 15.01 -2.56
CA PHE A 148 1.04 15.76 -2.36
C PHE A 148 0.77 17.27 -2.50
N TYR A 149 1.70 18.08 -2.02
CA TYR A 149 1.74 19.52 -2.28
C TYR A 149 3.16 19.99 -2.58
N TYR A 150 3.27 21.15 -3.21
CA TYR A 150 4.54 21.82 -3.46
C TYR A 150 4.71 23.00 -2.52
N LYS A 151 5.89 23.15 -1.89
CA LYS A 151 6.28 24.31 -1.11
C LYS A 151 7.75 24.63 -1.31
N GLY A 152 8.07 25.87 -1.66
CA GLY A 152 9.45 26.28 -1.95
C GLY A 152 10.11 25.47 -3.08
N GLY A 153 9.33 25.04 -4.10
CA GLY A 153 9.82 24.24 -5.22
C GLY A 153 10.07 22.75 -4.90
N ARG A 154 9.79 22.32 -3.65
CA ARG A 154 9.95 20.92 -3.22
C ARG A 154 8.59 20.23 -3.09
N LYS A 155 8.49 19.00 -3.63
CA LYS A 155 7.32 18.12 -3.50
C LYS A 155 7.32 17.45 -2.12
N TYR A 156 6.18 17.49 -1.45
CA TYR A 156 5.92 16.80 -0.19
C TYR A 156 4.79 15.81 -0.43
N ALA A 157 5.09 14.52 -0.30
CA ALA A 157 4.11 13.45 -0.43
C ALA A 157 3.53 13.08 0.93
N HIS A 158 2.33 12.51 0.93
CA HIS A 158 1.62 12.14 2.16
C HIS A 158 2.25 10.99 2.94
N THR A 159 3.16 10.24 2.34
CA THR A 159 3.87 9.16 3.00
C THR A 159 4.95 9.73 3.93
N ILE A 160 4.74 9.55 5.23
CA ILE A 160 5.68 9.98 6.28
C ILE A 160 6.52 8.79 6.73
N ASP A 161 7.82 8.96 6.82
CA ASP A 161 8.69 7.98 7.46
C ASP A 161 8.52 8.06 8.99
N PRO A 162 8.00 7.01 9.66
CA PRO A 162 7.74 7.04 11.10
C PRO A 162 9.02 7.18 11.96
N LYS A 163 10.19 6.87 11.39
CA LYS A 163 11.47 6.99 12.10
C LYS A 163 12.03 8.40 12.10
N THR A 164 11.92 9.06 10.96
CA THR A 164 12.43 10.41 10.81
C THR A 164 11.39 11.48 11.11
N GLY A 165 10.11 11.15 10.98
CA GLY A 165 8.99 12.07 11.11
C GLY A 165 8.80 12.99 9.91
N TYR A 166 9.50 12.76 8.80
CA TYR A 166 9.45 13.58 7.58
C TYR A 166 8.84 12.84 6.41
N PRO A 167 8.21 13.56 5.45
CA PRO A 167 7.80 13.00 4.17
C PRO A 167 8.98 12.35 3.44
N VAL A 168 8.76 11.14 2.90
CA VAL A 168 9.79 10.39 2.17
C VAL A 168 10.25 11.14 0.91
N GLN A 169 11.52 10.97 0.55
CA GLN A 169 12.18 11.67 -0.56
C GLN A 169 12.99 10.68 -1.40
N HIS A 170 12.33 9.69 -1.99
CA HIS A 170 12.97 8.70 -2.87
C HIS A 170 12.18 8.54 -4.17
N SER A 171 12.72 7.75 -5.09
CA SER A 171 12.20 7.61 -6.45
C SER A 171 10.92 6.77 -6.56
N LEU A 172 10.55 5.95 -5.57
CA LEU A 172 9.37 5.09 -5.65
C LEU A 172 8.09 5.92 -5.70
N LEU A 173 7.33 5.75 -6.79
CA LEU A 173 6.08 6.48 -7.06
C LEU A 173 4.85 5.65 -6.70
N SER A 174 4.92 4.33 -6.93
CA SER A 174 3.82 3.40 -6.67
C SER A 174 4.34 2.02 -6.33
N ALA A 175 3.70 1.37 -5.37
CA ALA A 175 3.93 0.00 -4.96
C ALA A 175 2.60 -0.77 -4.99
N THR A 176 2.47 -1.70 -5.94
CA THR A 176 1.38 -2.67 -5.99
C THR A 176 1.88 -3.97 -5.38
N VAL A 177 1.13 -4.51 -4.42
CA VAL A 177 1.46 -5.75 -3.72
C VAL A 177 0.32 -6.75 -3.88
N LEU A 178 0.67 -7.99 -4.21
CA LEU A 178 -0.24 -9.13 -4.20
C LEU A 178 0.15 -10.06 -3.05
N ALA A 179 -0.85 -10.47 -2.28
CA ALA A 179 -0.69 -11.36 -1.14
C ALA A 179 -1.93 -12.25 -0.96
N LYS A 180 -1.88 -13.22 -0.03
CA LYS A 180 -3.04 -14.05 0.31
C LYS A 180 -4.18 -13.27 0.97
N SER A 181 -3.87 -12.20 1.72
CA SER A 181 -4.81 -11.32 2.40
C SER A 181 -4.62 -9.89 1.90
N CYS A 182 -5.72 -9.18 1.74
CA CYS A 182 -5.70 -7.80 1.27
C CYS A 182 -5.16 -6.84 2.33
N ALA A 183 -5.43 -7.11 3.62
CA ALA A 183 -4.84 -6.35 4.71
C ALA A 183 -3.30 -6.45 4.71
N VAL A 184 -2.75 -7.65 4.42
CA VAL A 184 -1.31 -7.85 4.25
C VAL A 184 -0.79 -7.03 3.07
N ALA A 185 -1.46 -7.14 1.91
CA ALA A 185 -1.06 -6.39 0.71
C ALA A 185 -1.05 -4.87 0.95
N ASP A 186 -2.07 -4.32 1.61
CA ASP A 186 -2.23 -2.89 1.92
C ASP A 186 -1.12 -2.40 2.86
N ALA A 187 -0.85 -3.12 3.95
CA ALA A 187 0.20 -2.79 4.89
C ALA A 187 1.61 -2.82 4.26
N TYR A 188 1.92 -3.84 3.45
CA TYR A 188 3.22 -3.90 2.77
C TYR A 188 3.34 -2.89 1.65
N ALA A 189 2.27 -2.59 0.91
CA ALA A 189 2.29 -1.53 -0.10
C ALA A 189 2.69 -0.19 0.52
N THR A 190 2.09 0.18 1.65
CA THR A 190 2.47 1.37 2.42
C THR A 190 3.90 1.29 2.96
N SER A 191 4.31 0.13 3.49
CA SER A 191 5.68 -0.09 3.97
C SER A 191 6.72 0.17 2.87
N PHE A 192 6.49 -0.34 1.67
CA PHE A 192 7.40 -0.16 0.55
C PHE A 192 7.47 1.31 0.12
N MET A 193 6.35 2.04 0.18
CA MET A 193 6.35 3.49 -0.06
C MET A 193 7.18 4.27 0.97
N VAL A 194 7.35 3.76 2.19
CA VAL A 194 8.26 4.34 3.18
C VAL A 194 9.71 3.90 2.93
N MET A 195 9.93 2.64 2.56
CA MET A 195 11.26 2.05 2.42
C MET A 195 11.99 2.48 1.15
N GLY A 196 11.25 2.70 0.05
CA GLY A 196 11.83 2.87 -1.27
C GLY A 196 12.28 1.55 -1.90
N VAL A 197 12.71 1.60 -3.16
CA VAL A 197 12.93 0.41 -4.01
C VAL A 197 13.95 -0.57 -3.42
N GLU A 198 15.11 -0.07 -3.01
CA GLU A 198 16.23 -0.97 -2.65
C GLU A 198 15.95 -1.73 -1.35
N ARG A 199 15.54 -1.01 -0.28
CA ARG A 199 15.18 -1.68 0.99
C ARG A 199 13.96 -2.60 0.84
N ALA A 200 13.02 -2.26 -0.04
CA ALA A 200 11.89 -3.12 -0.35
C ALA A 200 12.34 -4.43 -1.01
N LYS A 201 13.29 -4.40 -1.95
CA LYS A 201 13.86 -5.60 -2.57
C LYS A 201 14.57 -6.50 -1.55
N GLU A 202 15.37 -5.93 -0.65
CA GLU A 202 16.05 -6.67 0.43
C GLU A 202 15.03 -7.38 1.35
N LEU A 203 13.89 -6.72 1.64
CA LEU A 203 12.84 -7.33 2.43
C LEU A 203 12.18 -8.49 1.67
N LEU A 204 11.93 -8.34 0.38
CA LEU A 204 11.29 -9.34 -0.48
C LEU A 204 12.10 -10.63 -0.63
N GLU A 205 13.42 -10.60 -0.41
CA GLU A 205 14.24 -11.84 -0.35
C GLU A 205 13.81 -12.75 0.80
N ARG A 206 13.25 -12.18 1.88
CA ARG A 206 12.73 -12.91 3.05
C ARG A 206 11.23 -13.17 2.99
N HIS A 207 10.53 -12.55 2.04
CA HIS A 207 9.07 -12.65 1.84
C HIS A 207 8.74 -13.07 0.40
N PRO A 208 9.16 -14.29 -0.05
CA PRO A 208 8.93 -14.75 -1.41
C PRO A 208 7.44 -14.96 -1.75
N GLU A 209 6.57 -15.01 -0.73
CA GLU A 209 5.11 -15.08 -0.88
C GLU A 209 4.49 -13.79 -1.39
N LEU A 210 5.17 -12.65 -1.24
CA LEU A 210 4.71 -11.37 -1.76
C LEU A 210 5.12 -11.21 -3.23
N MET A 211 4.14 -10.89 -4.06
CA MET A 211 4.39 -10.49 -5.45
C MET A 211 4.21 -8.98 -5.55
N VAL A 212 5.16 -8.30 -6.17
CA VAL A 212 5.13 -6.83 -6.21
C VAL A 212 5.40 -6.27 -7.59
N TYR A 213 4.82 -5.09 -7.84
CA TYR A 213 5.07 -4.26 -9.02
C TYR A 213 5.35 -2.83 -8.57
N PHE A 214 6.57 -2.35 -8.81
CA PHE A 214 7.01 -1.01 -8.47
C PHE A 214 7.09 -0.13 -9.71
N ILE A 215 6.63 1.11 -9.58
CA ILE A 215 6.87 2.18 -10.54
C ILE A 215 7.69 3.25 -9.85
N TYR A 216 8.81 3.65 -10.44
CA TYR A 216 9.73 4.61 -9.85
C TYR A 216 10.21 5.64 -10.88
N ALA A 217 10.56 6.84 -10.40
CA ALA A 217 11.14 7.89 -11.22
C ALA A 217 12.62 7.58 -11.51
N LYS A 218 13.03 7.71 -12.77
CA LYS A 218 14.43 7.67 -13.20
C LYS A 218 15.05 9.06 -13.21
N PRO A 219 16.39 9.16 -13.19
CA PRO A 219 17.08 10.46 -13.26
C PRO A 219 16.79 11.27 -14.55
N ASP A 220 16.41 10.61 -15.63
CA ASP A 220 16.04 11.24 -16.92
C ASP A 220 14.59 11.77 -16.94
N GLY A 221 13.85 11.67 -15.82
CA GLY A 221 12.47 12.11 -15.71
C GLY A 221 11.44 11.10 -16.22
N THR A 222 11.86 9.96 -16.77
CA THR A 222 10.95 8.89 -17.18
C THR A 222 10.63 7.94 -16.02
N ASN A 223 9.58 7.13 -16.18
CA ASN A 223 9.26 6.10 -15.21
C ASN A 223 10.01 4.79 -15.52
N GLY A 224 10.54 4.17 -14.45
CA GLY A 224 11.04 2.81 -14.47
C GLY A 224 10.05 1.86 -13.82
N VAL A 225 10.15 0.58 -14.17
CA VAL A 225 9.35 -0.49 -13.60
C VAL A 225 10.28 -1.58 -13.07
N TRP A 226 9.95 -2.12 -11.92
CA TRP A 226 10.52 -3.35 -11.40
C TRP A 226 9.41 -4.21 -10.80
N PHE A 227 9.47 -5.50 -11.01
CA PHE A 227 8.52 -6.45 -10.42
C PHE A 227 9.23 -7.71 -9.95
N SER A 228 8.68 -8.36 -8.93
CA SER A 228 9.21 -9.63 -8.43
C SER A 228 9.09 -10.72 -9.49
N PRO A 229 10.06 -11.65 -9.58
CA PRO A 229 10.03 -12.74 -10.56
C PRO A 229 8.73 -13.57 -10.52
N SER A 230 8.16 -13.75 -9.31
CA SER A 230 6.89 -14.46 -9.08
C SER A 230 5.68 -13.79 -9.71
N LEU A 231 5.73 -12.48 -9.96
CA LEU A 231 4.63 -11.73 -10.60
C LEU A 231 4.60 -11.90 -12.13
N LYS A 232 5.73 -12.26 -12.76
CA LYS A 232 5.88 -12.27 -14.22
C LYS A 232 4.75 -13.01 -14.96
N SER A 233 4.33 -14.15 -14.45
CA SER A 233 3.28 -14.98 -15.09
C SER A 233 1.86 -14.37 -14.96
N LYS A 234 1.69 -13.30 -14.19
CA LYS A 234 0.41 -12.63 -13.98
C LYS A 234 0.28 -11.33 -14.79
N ILE A 235 1.37 -10.84 -15.37
CA ILE A 235 1.33 -9.66 -16.24
C ILE A 235 0.67 -10.09 -17.56
N ALA A 236 -0.36 -9.35 -17.99
CA ALA A 236 -0.99 -9.56 -19.28
C ALA A 236 -0.05 -9.12 -20.40
N ASP A 237 -0.04 -9.90 -21.49
CA ASP A 237 0.66 -9.57 -22.73
C ASP A 237 0.06 -8.34 -23.42
#